data_21dd605f55251a889ca1de0d1ecda8c0
#
_entry.id   21dd605f55251a889ca1de0d1ecda8c0
#
_cell.length_a   1.000
_cell.length_b   1.000
_cell.length_c   1.000
_cell.angle_alpha   90.00
_cell.angle_beta   90.00
_cell.angle_gamma   90.00
#
_symmetry.space_group_name_H-M   'P 1'
#
loop_
_entity.id
_entity.type
_entity.pdbx_description
1 polymer ?
#
loop_
_entity_poly.entity_id
_entity_poly.type
_entity_poly.pdbx_seq_one_letter_code
_entity_poly.pdbx_strand_id
1 'polypeptide(L)'
;MEQIKNIITFFQNIQKNQVIDILIAIAIVILFSMGSSIISYLIVKMFNLKEKHKKKIKFSPWYKLIKTLLICLGVYLGIIVLSLPEEIKITALKLFRIFAIVLTARAINNFFNPKEKIFVKLKESDRFSGDQTLVNFISKIVKCIVYVIAVFLIITELGYDLSGLITGLGLGGVVIALAAQDIAKNLFGGVAIITDKP
;
A
#
# COMPACT_ATOMS: atom_id res chain seq x y z
N MET A 1 8.46 -24.74 30.92
CA MET A 1 7.30 -25.38 31.60
C MET A 1 6.25 -24.36 32.04
N GLU A 2 6.67 -23.20 32.53
CA GLU A 2 5.76 -22.11 32.98
C GLU A 2 4.92 -21.51 31.86
N GLN A 3 5.49 -21.32 30.65
CA GLN A 3 4.75 -20.81 29.50
C GLN A 3 3.66 -21.75 29.00
N ILE A 4 3.88 -23.07 29.07
CA ILE A 4 2.87 -24.06 28.70
C ILE A 4 1.72 -24.07 29.72
N LYS A 5 2.04 -23.89 30.99
CA LYS A 5 1.05 -23.76 32.07
C LYS A 5 0.18 -22.51 31.88
N ASN A 6 0.79 -21.37 31.49
CA ASN A 6 0.07 -20.15 31.24
C ASN A 6 -0.85 -20.25 30.02
N ILE A 7 -0.45 -20.97 28.98
CA ILE A 7 -1.29 -21.24 27.81
C ILE A 7 -2.48 -22.16 28.21
N ILE A 8 -2.25 -23.17 28.97
CA ILE A 8 -3.32 -24.10 29.42
C ILE A 8 -4.31 -23.40 30.34
N THR A 9 -3.84 -22.57 31.29
CA THR A 9 -4.71 -21.79 32.17
C THR A 9 -5.46 -20.70 31.39
N PHE A 10 -4.88 -20.12 30.34
CA PHE A 10 -5.57 -19.20 29.43
C PHE A 10 -6.75 -19.90 28.73
N PHE A 11 -6.54 -21.11 28.20
CA PHE A 11 -7.62 -21.86 27.55
C PHE A 11 -8.69 -22.37 28.54
N GLN A 12 -8.34 -22.66 29.79
CA GLN A 12 -9.30 -23.08 30.81
C GLN A 12 -10.16 -21.90 31.34
N ASN A 13 -9.63 -20.69 31.33
CA ASN A 13 -10.32 -19.47 31.80
C ASN A 13 -11.05 -18.69 30.70
N ILE A 14 -11.27 -19.28 29.52
CA ILE A 14 -12.08 -18.64 28.47
C ILE A 14 -13.51 -18.45 29.01
N GLN A 15 -13.79 -17.23 29.49
CA GLN A 15 -15.16 -16.85 29.89
C GLN A 15 -16.08 -16.80 28.66
N LYS A 16 -17.37 -17.00 28.88
CA LYS A 16 -18.41 -17.00 27.83
C LYS A 16 -18.32 -15.76 26.90
N ASN A 17 -17.91 -14.60 27.43
CA ASN A 17 -17.74 -13.36 26.69
C ASN A 17 -16.58 -13.45 25.70
N GLN A 18 -15.47 -14.12 26.04
CA GLN A 18 -14.32 -14.29 25.13
C GLN A 18 -14.66 -15.17 23.92
N VAL A 19 -15.53 -16.18 24.11
CA VAL A 19 -16.02 -17.00 23.01
C VAL A 19 -16.85 -16.17 22.03
N ILE A 20 -17.68 -15.28 22.56
CA ILE A 20 -18.48 -14.36 21.74
C ILE A 20 -17.57 -13.41 20.94
N ASP A 21 -16.54 -12.84 21.57
CA ASP A 21 -15.58 -11.94 20.89
C ASP A 21 -14.83 -12.65 19.76
N ILE A 22 -14.42 -13.91 19.99
CA ILE A 22 -13.79 -14.75 18.96
C ILE A 22 -14.74 -14.99 17.79
N LEU A 23 -16.00 -15.33 18.06
CA LEU A 23 -17.00 -15.55 17.01
C LEU A 23 -17.26 -14.28 16.21
N ILE A 24 -17.35 -13.12 16.88
CA ILE A 24 -17.51 -11.82 16.22
C ILE A 24 -16.28 -11.50 15.37
N ALA A 25 -15.07 -11.70 15.87
CA ALA A 25 -13.84 -11.46 15.13
C ALA A 25 -13.77 -12.33 13.86
N ILE A 26 -14.10 -13.62 13.97
CA ILE A 26 -14.17 -14.53 12.82
C ILE A 26 -15.23 -14.07 11.82
N ALA A 27 -16.42 -13.69 12.29
CA ALA A 27 -17.49 -13.20 11.44
C ALA A 27 -17.08 -11.94 10.67
N ILE A 28 -16.38 -11.00 11.32
CA ILE A 28 -15.84 -9.79 10.68
C ILE A 28 -14.84 -10.17 9.57
N VAL A 29 -13.89 -11.04 9.85
CA VAL A 29 -12.88 -11.46 8.84
C VAL A 29 -13.55 -12.14 7.65
N ILE A 30 -14.52 -13.01 7.88
CA ILE A 30 -15.27 -13.69 6.82
C ILE A 30 -16.06 -12.67 6.00
N LEU A 31 -16.77 -11.75 6.64
CA LEU A 31 -17.57 -10.71 5.98
C LEU A 31 -16.68 -9.81 5.09
N PHE A 32 -15.54 -9.36 5.59
CA PHE A 32 -14.59 -8.57 4.81
C PHE A 32 -13.94 -9.40 3.70
N SER A 33 -13.60 -10.66 3.94
CA SER A 33 -13.04 -11.56 2.93
C SER A 33 -14.00 -11.79 1.77
N MET A 34 -15.28 -12.07 2.06
CA MET A 34 -16.32 -12.25 1.04
C MET A 34 -16.69 -10.92 0.36
N GLY A 35 -16.89 -9.87 1.14
CA GLY A 35 -17.21 -8.53 0.65
C GLY A 35 -16.09 -7.90 -0.17
N SER A 36 -14.83 -8.20 0.12
CA SER A 36 -13.66 -7.66 -0.58
C SER A 36 -13.71 -7.90 -2.08
N SER A 37 -14.19 -9.06 -2.50
CA SER A 37 -14.29 -9.41 -3.93
C SER A 37 -15.36 -8.59 -4.66
N ILE A 38 -16.47 -8.31 -3.99
CA ILE A 38 -17.60 -7.53 -4.54
C ILE A 38 -17.21 -6.06 -4.59
N ILE A 39 -16.72 -5.52 -3.49
CA ILE A 39 -16.32 -4.11 -3.35
C ILE A 39 -15.19 -3.76 -4.32
N SER A 40 -14.14 -4.61 -4.39
CA SER A 40 -13.03 -4.40 -5.32
C SER A 40 -13.49 -4.43 -6.78
N TYR A 41 -14.43 -5.32 -7.11
CA TYR A 41 -14.99 -5.37 -8.44
C TYR A 41 -15.79 -4.10 -8.77
N LEU A 42 -16.61 -3.61 -7.85
CA LEU A 42 -17.41 -2.39 -8.04
C LEU A 42 -16.53 -1.16 -8.20
N ILE A 43 -15.52 -0.99 -7.34
CA ILE A 43 -14.60 0.15 -7.41
C ILE A 43 -13.84 0.14 -8.75
N VAL A 44 -13.24 -0.99 -9.13
CA VAL A 44 -12.48 -1.07 -10.40
C VAL A 44 -13.39 -0.89 -11.60
N LYS A 45 -14.64 -1.37 -11.55
CA LYS A 45 -15.63 -1.16 -12.60
C LYS A 45 -15.99 0.31 -12.74
N MET A 46 -16.12 1.05 -11.63
CA MET A 46 -16.44 2.48 -11.62
C MET A 46 -15.33 3.32 -12.28
N PHE A 47 -14.05 2.95 -12.07
CA PHE A 47 -12.91 3.62 -12.70
C PHE A 47 -12.66 3.16 -14.14
N ASN A 48 -13.01 1.91 -14.51
CA ASN A 48 -12.77 1.32 -15.83
C ASN A 48 -14.08 1.13 -16.61
N LEU A 49 -14.79 2.22 -16.90
CA LEU A 49 -16.09 2.22 -17.60
C LEU A 49 -16.03 1.58 -19.03
N LYS A 50 -14.85 1.40 -19.63
CA LYS A 50 -14.66 0.83 -20.97
C LYS A 50 -14.49 -0.70 -21.01
N GLU A 51 -14.23 -1.36 -19.87
CA GLU A 51 -14.02 -2.81 -19.86
C GLU A 51 -15.30 -3.56 -19.44
N LYS A 52 -16.04 -4.09 -20.42
CA LYS A 52 -17.29 -4.88 -20.22
C LYS A 52 -17.05 -6.31 -19.70
N HIS A 53 -15.84 -6.85 -19.69
CA HIS A 53 -15.57 -8.24 -19.33
C HIS A 53 -15.11 -8.43 -17.88
N LYS A 54 -15.92 -9.12 -17.04
CA LYS A 54 -15.63 -9.45 -15.63
C LYS A 54 -14.26 -10.13 -15.42
N LYS A 55 -13.84 -11.01 -16.35
CA LYS A 55 -12.52 -11.69 -16.27
C LYS A 55 -11.35 -10.71 -16.34
N LYS A 56 -11.41 -9.69 -17.20
CA LYS A 56 -10.33 -8.71 -17.34
C LYS A 56 -10.20 -7.80 -16.10
N ILE A 57 -11.32 -7.46 -15.45
CA ILE A 57 -11.34 -6.65 -14.22
C ILE A 57 -10.66 -7.38 -13.06
N LYS A 58 -10.94 -8.68 -12.88
CA LYS A 58 -10.31 -9.51 -11.81
C LYS A 58 -8.79 -9.69 -11.99
N PHE A 59 -8.27 -9.57 -13.20
CA PHE A 59 -6.82 -9.60 -13.48
C PHE A 59 -6.15 -8.23 -13.36
N SER A 60 -6.91 -7.15 -13.12
CA SER A 60 -6.36 -5.82 -12.92
C SER A 60 -5.52 -5.76 -11.62
N PRO A 61 -4.35 -5.10 -11.65
CA PRO A 61 -3.55 -4.85 -10.45
C PRO A 61 -4.33 -4.12 -9.35
N TRP A 62 -5.18 -3.17 -9.76
CA TRP A 62 -6.08 -2.43 -8.86
C TRP A 62 -7.05 -3.33 -8.11
N TYR A 63 -7.63 -4.33 -8.78
CA TYR A 63 -8.54 -5.28 -8.14
C TYR A 63 -7.84 -6.05 -7.03
N LYS A 64 -6.63 -6.56 -7.32
CA LYS A 64 -5.85 -7.32 -6.33
C LYS A 64 -5.45 -6.45 -5.14
N LEU A 65 -5.01 -5.21 -5.40
CA LEU A 65 -4.62 -4.25 -4.37
C LEU A 65 -5.78 -3.94 -3.43
N ILE A 66 -6.92 -3.48 -3.98
CA ILE A 66 -8.08 -3.11 -3.19
C ILE A 66 -8.62 -4.31 -2.40
N LYS A 67 -8.66 -5.50 -3.04
CA LYS A 67 -9.08 -6.73 -2.39
C LYS A 67 -8.18 -7.07 -1.19
N THR A 68 -6.87 -7.00 -1.36
CA THR A 68 -5.91 -7.30 -0.29
C THR A 68 -6.02 -6.29 0.84
N LEU A 69 -6.14 -4.99 0.54
CA LEU A 69 -6.34 -3.95 1.55
C LEU A 69 -7.63 -4.14 2.35
N LEU A 70 -8.72 -4.53 1.71
CA LEU A 70 -10.00 -4.82 2.40
C LEU A 70 -9.90 -6.05 3.30
N ILE A 71 -9.22 -7.11 2.87
CA ILE A 71 -8.97 -8.29 3.71
C ILE A 71 -8.11 -7.89 4.91
N CYS A 72 -7.05 -7.11 4.69
CA CYS A 72 -6.20 -6.58 5.75
C CYS A 72 -7.02 -5.76 6.76
N LEU A 73 -7.91 -4.89 6.29
CA LEU A 73 -8.79 -4.11 7.15
C LEU A 73 -9.68 -5.03 8.02
N GLY A 74 -10.23 -6.09 7.43
CA GLY A 74 -11.04 -7.07 8.15
C GLY A 74 -10.25 -7.79 9.26
N VAL A 75 -9.02 -8.18 8.98
CA VAL A 75 -8.13 -8.80 9.99
C VAL A 75 -7.78 -7.80 11.09
N TYR A 76 -7.48 -6.55 10.74
CA TYR A 76 -7.19 -5.49 11.71
C TYR A 76 -8.37 -5.26 12.68
N LEU A 77 -9.58 -5.13 12.13
CA LEU A 77 -10.78 -4.99 12.95
C LEU A 77 -11.06 -6.22 13.81
N GLY A 78 -10.81 -7.43 13.27
CA GLY A 78 -10.91 -8.68 14.02
C GLY A 78 -9.97 -8.70 15.23
N ILE A 79 -8.71 -8.29 15.08
CA ILE A 79 -7.74 -8.21 16.20
C ILE A 79 -8.18 -7.20 17.26
N ILE A 80 -8.76 -6.07 16.86
CA ILE A 80 -9.24 -5.04 17.81
C ILE A 80 -10.38 -5.58 18.69
N VAL A 81 -11.31 -6.33 18.11
CA VAL A 81 -12.47 -6.89 18.81
C VAL A 81 -12.08 -8.03 19.76
N LEU A 82 -10.98 -8.73 19.48
CA LEU A 82 -10.53 -9.81 20.38
C LEU A 82 -10.13 -9.24 21.76
N SER A 83 -10.67 -9.85 22.81
CA SER A 83 -10.30 -9.60 24.21
C SER A 83 -8.96 -10.28 24.54
N LEU A 84 -7.88 -9.83 23.88
CA LEU A 84 -6.52 -10.33 24.13
C LEU A 84 -5.85 -9.53 25.25
N PRO A 85 -4.89 -10.14 26.00
CA PRO A 85 -4.00 -9.39 26.87
C PRO A 85 -3.34 -8.24 26.11
N GLU A 86 -3.24 -7.06 26.73
CA GLU A 86 -2.78 -5.83 26.06
C GLU A 86 -1.42 -6.00 25.36
N GLU A 87 -0.47 -6.71 26.00
CA GLU A 87 0.85 -6.96 25.41
C GLU A 87 0.79 -7.74 24.09
N ILE A 88 -0.06 -8.77 24.05
CA ILE A 88 -0.26 -9.61 22.86
C ILE A 88 -0.96 -8.79 21.78
N LYS A 89 -1.97 -8.01 22.15
CA LYS A 89 -2.74 -7.16 21.24
C LYS A 89 -1.85 -6.10 20.58
N ILE A 90 -1.04 -5.40 21.37
CA ILE A 90 -0.09 -4.40 20.86
C ILE A 90 0.88 -5.04 19.88
N THR A 91 1.46 -6.19 20.23
CA THR A 91 2.41 -6.91 19.37
C THR A 91 1.75 -7.40 18.08
N ALA A 92 0.55 -7.97 18.16
CA ALA A 92 -0.20 -8.44 17.01
C ALA A 92 -0.56 -7.30 16.04
N LEU A 93 -1.02 -6.16 16.58
CA LEU A 93 -1.32 -4.97 15.78
C LEU A 93 -0.07 -4.37 15.14
N LYS A 94 1.06 -4.37 15.84
CA LYS A 94 2.36 -3.92 15.33
C LYS A 94 2.81 -4.79 14.14
N LEU A 95 2.81 -6.09 14.30
CA LEU A 95 3.15 -7.04 13.23
C LEU A 95 2.21 -6.89 12.03
N PHE A 96 0.92 -6.72 12.30
CA PHE A 96 -0.07 -6.50 11.26
C PHE A 96 0.19 -5.20 10.48
N ARG A 97 0.51 -4.08 11.14
CA ARG A 97 0.85 -2.82 10.47
C ARG A 97 2.08 -2.97 9.58
N ILE A 98 3.13 -3.62 10.07
CA ILE A 98 4.34 -3.92 9.27
C ILE A 98 3.96 -4.73 8.03
N PHE A 99 3.16 -5.78 8.19
CA PHE A 99 2.70 -6.59 7.06
C PHE A 99 1.87 -5.79 6.05
N ALA A 100 0.97 -4.91 6.52
CA ALA A 100 0.19 -4.03 5.67
C ALA A 100 1.06 -3.04 4.88
N ILE A 101 2.11 -2.48 5.51
CA ILE A 101 3.08 -1.59 4.85
C ILE A 101 3.79 -2.35 3.71
N VAL A 102 4.30 -3.56 3.97
CA VAL A 102 4.99 -4.39 2.96
C VAL A 102 4.06 -4.74 1.80
N LEU A 103 2.83 -5.14 2.10
CA LEU A 103 1.83 -5.45 1.06
C LEU A 103 1.50 -4.24 0.20
N THR A 104 1.29 -3.07 0.82
CA THR A 104 0.98 -1.84 0.12
C THR A 104 2.14 -1.40 -0.76
N ALA A 105 3.37 -1.40 -0.24
CA ALA A 105 4.57 -1.08 -1.00
C ALA A 105 4.74 -2.03 -2.20
N ARG A 106 4.56 -3.34 -2.01
CA ARG A 106 4.64 -4.34 -3.07
C ARG A 106 3.55 -4.13 -4.14
N ALA A 107 2.34 -3.76 -3.72
CA ALA A 107 1.24 -3.50 -4.63
C ALA A 107 1.49 -2.24 -5.48
N ILE A 108 1.98 -1.15 -4.87
CA ILE A 108 2.37 0.07 -5.57
C ILE A 108 3.52 -0.22 -6.57
N ASN A 109 4.54 -0.96 -6.15
CA ASN A 109 5.66 -1.32 -7.02
C ASN A 109 5.24 -2.19 -8.21
N ASN A 110 4.29 -3.09 -8.03
CA ASN A 110 3.74 -3.87 -9.14
C ASN A 110 2.97 -2.98 -10.13
N PHE A 111 2.30 -1.93 -9.61
CA PHE A 111 1.59 -0.96 -10.45
C PHE A 111 2.54 -0.19 -11.40
N PHE A 112 3.70 0.24 -10.88
CA PHE A 112 4.74 0.93 -11.66
C PHE A 112 5.66 -0.01 -12.45
N ASN A 113 5.20 -1.25 -12.74
CA ASN A 113 5.98 -2.16 -13.56
C ASN A 113 5.82 -1.80 -15.05
N PRO A 114 6.91 -1.54 -15.80
CA PRO A 114 6.84 -1.16 -17.23
C PRO A 114 6.18 -2.22 -18.12
N LYS A 115 6.06 -3.47 -17.63
CA LYS A 115 5.38 -4.58 -18.31
C LYS A 115 3.86 -4.57 -18.13
N GLU A 116 3.33 -3.71 -17.24
CA GLU A 116 1.89 -3.61 -17.02
C GLU A 116 1.20 -2.88 -18.16
N LYS A 117 -0.01 -3.32 -18.49
CA LYS A 117 -0.81 -2.84 -19.62
C LYS A 117 -1.08 -1.32 -19.61
N ILE A 118 -0.98 -0.66 -18.47
CA ILE A 118 -1.19 0.78 -18.35
C ILE A 118 -0.03 1.53 -19.01
N PHE A 119 1.21 1.10 -18.78
CA PHE A 119 2.39 1.67 -19.43
C PHE A 119 2.46 1.27 -20.91
N VAL A 120 1.95 0.09 -21.29
CA VAL A 120 1.84 -0.34 -22.70
C VAL A 120 0.82 0.54 -23.44
N LYS A 121 -0.32 0.88 -22.83
CA LYS A 121 -1.31 1.79 -23.44
C LYS A 121 -0.82 3.25 -23.55
N LEU A 122 0.01 3.71 -22.64
CA LEU A 122 0.69 5.01 -22.76
C LEU A 122 1.71 5.01 -23.91
N LYS A 123 2.28 3.85 -24.24
CA LYS A 123 3.17 3.65 -25.40
C LYS A 123 2.43 3.64 -26.73
N GLU A 124 1.21 3.09 -26.79
CA GLU A 124 0.38 3.02 -28.02
C GLU A 124 -0.27 4.38 -28.35
N SER A 125 -0.21 5.37 -27.45
CA SER A 125 -0.60 6.71 -27.73
C SER A 125 0.56 7.40 -28.47
N ASP A 126 0.39 7.71 -29.75
CA ASP A 126 1.38 8.34 -30.66
C ASP A 126 2.01 9.64 -30.15
N ARG A 127 1.50 10.20 -29.04
CA ARG A 127 2.05 11.38 -28.37
C ARG A 127 3.22 11.09 -27.44
N PHE A 128 3.48 9.83 -27.07
CA PHE A 128 4.56 9.38 -26.18
C PHE A 128 5.36 8.25 -26.81
N SER A 129 5.77 8.38 -28.05
CA SER A 129 6.86 7.58 -28.64
C SER A 129 8.23 7.88 -28.01
N GLY A 130 8.20 8.49 -26.82
CA GLY A 130 9.35 8.77 -25.99
C GLY A 130 9.98 7.50 -25.44
N ASP A 131 11.27 7.48 -25.60
CA ASP A 131 12.28 6.51 -25.24
C ASP A 131 11.87 5.57 -24.09
N GLN A 132 11.81 4.25 -24.35
CA GLN A 132 11.56 3.21 -23.34
C GLN A 132 12.48 3.38 -22.12
N THR A 133 13.65 3.96 -22.33
CA THR A 133 14.67 4.25 -21.33
C THR A 133 14.16 5.23 -20.29
N LEU A 134 13.48 6.31 -20.72
CA LEU A 134 12.94 7.33 -19.82
C LEU A 134 11.82 6.79 -18.92
N VAL A 135 10.88 6.03 -19.49
CA VAL A 135 9.79 5.40 -18.73
C VAL A 135 10.35 4.38 -17.73
N ASN A 136 11.32 3.58 -18.13
CA ASN A 136 12.00 2.63 -17.25
C ASN A 136 12.77 3.34 -16.12
N PHE A 137 13.42 4.46 -16.44
CA PHE A 137 14.16 5.27 -15.47
C PHE A 137 13.23 5.86 -14.41
N ILE A 138 12.15 6.51 -14.83
CA ILE A 138 11.14 7.07 -13.91
C ILE A 138 10.52 5.96 -13.05
N SER A 139 10.17 4.81 -13.64
CA SER A 139 9.65 3.68 -12.89
C SER A 139 10.61 3.16 -11.82
N LYS A 140 11.91 3.15 -12.09
CA LYS A 140 12.94 2.76 -11.11
C LYS A 140 13.03 3.77 -9.96
N ILE A 141 12.99 5.07 -10.28
CA ILE A 141 13.02 6.14 -9.25
C ILE A 141 11.80 6.00 -8.32
N VAL A 142 10.58 5.88 -8.89
CA VAL A 142 9.36 5.74 -8.10
C VAL A 142 9.41 4.50 -7.22
N LYS A 143 9.88 3.36 -7.73
CA LYS A 143 10.06 2.14 -6.94
C LYS A 143 11.05 2.33 -5.79
N CYS A 144 12.16 3.00 -6.06
CA CYS A 144 13.16 3.31 -5.02
C CYS A 144 12.54 4.16 -3.90
N ILE A 145 11.82 5.22 -4.25
CA ILE A 145 11.14 6.10 -3.28
C ILE A 145 10.12 5.30 -2.45
N VAL A 146 9.31 4.45 -3.08
CA VAL A 146 8.31 3.61 -2.38
C VAL A 146 8.98 2.66 -1.39
N TYR A 147 10.10 2.03 -1.77
CA TYR A 147 10.84 1.14 -0.85
C TYR A 147 11.46 1.91 0.31
N VAL A 148 12.05 3.09 0.06
CA VAL A 148 12.63 3.94 1.12
C VAL A 148 11.55 4.35 2.13
N ILE A 149 10.38 4.81 1.64
CA ILE A 149 9.25 5.16 2.50
C ILE A 149 8.77 3.94 3.30
N ALA A 150 8.63 2.77 2.66
CA ALA A 150 8.19 1.56 3.34
C ALA A 150 9.16 1.13 4.45
N VAL A 151 10.48 1.21 4.20
CA VAL A 151 11.50 0.91 5.22
C VAL A 151 11.40 1.89 6.38
N PHE A 152 11.22 3.18 6.13
CA PHE A 152 11.05 4.18 7.18
C PHE A 152 9.83 3.91 8.05
N LEU A 153 8.69 3.63 7.43
CA LEU A 153 7.47 3.29 8.16
C LEU A 153 7.64 2.03 9.02
N ILE A 154 8.36 1.01 8.52
CA ILE A 154 8.65 -0.21 9.29
C ILE A 154 9.55 0.10 10.49
N ILE A 155 10.62 0.88 10.31
CA ILE A 155 11.55 1.24 11.38
C ILE A 155 10.83 2.06 12.47
N THR A 156 9.95 2.99 12.07
CA THR A 156 9.09 3.75 13.00
C THR A 156 8.15 2.83 13.78
N GLU A 157 7.52 1.84 13.11
CA GLU A 157 6.67 0.85 13.80
C GLU A 157 7.46 -0.01 14.79
N LEU A 158 8.75 -0.25 14.53
CA LEU A 158 9.63 -0.94 15.46
C LEU A 158 9.99 -0.11 16.69
N GLY A 159 9.68 1.19 16.68
CA GLY A 159 9.89 2.11 17.81
C GLY A 159 11.19 2.90 17.73
N TYR A 160 11.88 2.89 16.60
CA TYR A 160 13.08 3.71 16.41
C TYR A 160 12.72 5.14 15.98
N ASP A 161 13.43 6.11 16.51
CA ASP A 161 13.31 7.50 16.11
C ASP A 161 14.12 7.76 14.83
N LEU A 162 13.44 8.23 13.79
CA LEU A 162 14.02 8.57 12.49
C LEU A 162 14.14 10.07 12.26
N SER A 163 13.90 10.92 13.27
CA SER A 163 13.86 12.38 13.12
C SER A 163 15.14 12.93 12.50
N GLY A 164 16.30 12.46 12.95
CA GLY A 164 17.60 12.87 12.39
C GLY A 164 17.77 12.46 10.93
N LEU A 165 17.32 11.26 10.58
CA LEU A 165 17.44 10.73 9.21
C LEU A 165 16.50 11.46 8.25
N ILE A 166 15.27 11.77 8.69
CA ILE A 166 14.29 12.55 7.92
C ILE A 166 14.80 13.97 7.70
N THR A 167 15.39 14.59 8.74
CA THR A 167 15.98 15.92 8.64
C THR A 167 17.15 15.94 7.64
N GLY A 168 18.06 14.93 7.70
CA GLY A 168 19.16 14.79 6.76
C GLY A 168 18.69 14.61 5.32
N LEU A 169 17.66 13.78 5.10
CA LEU A 169 17.05 13.62 3.76
C LEU A 169 16.36 14.91 3.29
N GLY A 170 15.73 15.67 4.20
CA GLY A 170 15.14 16.96 3.89
C GLY A 170 16.19 17.96 3.38
N LEU A 171 17.32 18.08 4.09
CA LEU A 171 18.43 18.93 3.67
C LEU A 171 19.03 18.45 2.33
N GLY A 172 19.25 17.14 2.16
CA GLY A 172 19.68 16.57 0.88
C GLY A 172 18.72 16.84 -0.27
N GLY A 173 17.41 16.80 0.01
CA GLY A 173 16.35 17.16 -0.93
C GLY A 173 16.41 18.62 -1.38
N VAL A 174 16.71 19.56 -0.48
CA VAL A 174 16.92 20.97 -0.80
C VAL A 174 18.12 21.15 -1.75
N VAL A 175 19.23 20.46 -1.48
CA VAL A 175 20.41 20.52 -2.35
C VAL A 175 20.07 20.01 -3.78
N ILE A 176 19.35 18.88 -3.86
CA ILE A 176 18.91 18.34 -5.16
C ILE A 176 17.94 19.31 -5.85
N ALA A 177 17.03 19.94 -5.12
CA ALA A 177 16.07 20.91 -5.69
C ALA A 177 16.80 22.13 -6.25
N LEU A 178 17.81 22.66 -5.54
CA LEU A 178 18.64 23.77 -6.03
C LEU A 178 19.42 23.36 -7.27
N ALA A 179 19.99 22.15 -7.30
CA ALA A 179 20.72 21.66 -8.48
C ALA A 179 19.80 21.45 -9.70
N ALA A 180 18.52 21.12 -9.48
CA ALA A 180 17.52 20.92 -10.53
C ALA A 180 16.77 22.20 -10.93
N GLN A 181 17.04 23.35 -10.30
CA GLN A 181 16.29 24.60 -10.47
C GLN A 181 16.25 25.08 -11.92
N ASP A 182 17.37 25.01 -12.64
CA ASP A 182 17.44 25.48 -14.03
C ASP A 182 16.68 24.55 -14.99
N ILE A 183 16.68 23.25 -14.72
CA ILE A 183 15.85 22.27 -15.47
C ILE A 183 14.38 22.61 -15.29
N ALA A 184 13.95 22.89 -14.07
CA ALA A 184 12.57 23.27 -13.76
C ALA A 184 12.17 24.59 -14.46
N LYS A 185 13.02 25.63 -14.42
CA LYS A 185 12.76 26.90 -15.12
C LYS A 185 12.57 26.70 -16.62
N ASN A 186 13.43 25.93 -17.27
CA ASN A 186 13.33 25.65 -18.68
C ASN A 186 12.06 24.86 -19.04
N LEU A 187 11.67 23.90 -18.21
CA LEU A 187 10.44 23.13 -18.37
C LEU A 187 9.20 24.05 -18.27
N PHE A 188 9.12 24.87 -17.22
CA PHE A 188 8.00 25.80 -17.03
C PHE A 188 7.96 26.87 -18.13
N GLY A 189 9.11 27.39 -18.57
CA GLY A 189 9.19 28.32 -19.73
C GLY A 189 8.65 27.68 -21.01
N GLY A 190 9.01 26.42 -21.28
CA GLY A 190 8.47 25.69 -22.43
C GLY A 190 6.94 25.46 -22.33
N VAL A 191 6.42 25.12 -21.15
CA VAL A 191 4.99 24.99 -20.93
C VAL A 191 4.25 26.31 -21.10
N ALA A 192 4.80 27.43 -20.61
CA ALA A 192 4.23 28.76 -20.76
C ALA A 192 4.10 29.13 -22.24
N ILE A 193 5.14 28.93 -23.05
CA ILE A 193 5.11 29.20 -24.51
C ILE A 193 4.01 28.38 -25.20
N ILE A 194 3.85 27.10 -24.85
CA ILE A 194 2.82 26.21 -25.42
C ILE A 194 1.41 26.69 -25.03
N THR A 195 1.26 27.23 -23.81
CA THR A 195 -0.04 27.62 -23.26
C THR A 195 -0.48 28.99 -23.82
N ASP A 196 0.44 29.93 -23.91
CA ASP A 196 0.14 31.33 -24.35
C ASP A 196 -0.07 31.46 -25.87
N LYS A 197 0.34 30.44 -26.66
CA LYS A 197 0.18 30.37 -28.12
C LYS A 197 0.40 31.77 -28.78
N PRO A 198 1.65 32.26 -28.80
CA PRO A 198 1.96 33.51 -29.49
C PRO A 198 1.70 33.45 -31.00
#